data_66c633c72e3ea0a08a34aa7c783e4c37
#
_entry.id   66c633c72e3ea0a08a34aa7c783e4c37
#
_cell.length_a   1.000
_cell.length_b   1.000
_cell.length_c   1.000
_cell.angle_alpha   90.00
_cell.angle_beta   90.00
_cell.angle_gamma   90.00
#
_symmetry.space_group_name_H-M   'P 1'
#
loop_
_entity.id
_entity.type
_entity.pdbx_description
1 polymer ?
#
loop_
_entity_poly.entity_id
_entity_poly.type
_entity_poly.pdbx_seq_one_letter_code
_entity_poly.pdbx_strand_id
1 'polypeptide(L)'
;MMASRPDCPLACPSQADLDSFRRAGVDVLAMATPAAMQVATGRIAHDGLFEPDGSGQRWFAFREEDADDMVFWQRQTGRLTSCSGRVFALGQEIINETATYSFDCALNIFADPMDWLNARRDGIVVMPNRWPAAFDRLRDCPRIAIAESLLPTYRRNMTPGRMPELYITPERRTAA
;
A
#
# COMPACT_ATOMS: atom_id res chain seq x y z
N MET A 1 -13.00 -19.22 12.67
CA MET A 1 -11.73 -19.60 13.31
C MET A 1 -10.66 -18.77 12.64
N MET A 2 -10.25 -17.64 13.22
CA MET A 2 -9.15 -16.82 12.68
C MET A 2 -7.86 -17.59 12.97
N ALA A 3 -7.18 -18.00 11.89
CA ALA A 3 -5.85 -18.56 12.03
C ALA A 3 -4.95 -17.50 12.67
N SER A 4 -4.42 -17.81 13.86
CA SER A 4 -3.41 -16.99 14.52
C SER A 4 -2.22 -16.88 13.58
N ARG A 5 -1.84 -15.65 13.25
CA ARG A 5 -0.72 -15.36 12.37
C ARG A 5 0.57 -15.87 12.95
N PRO A 6 1.49 -16.43 12.17
CA PRO A 6 2.84 -16.66 12.62
C PRO A 6 3.46 -15.30 13.00
N ASP A 7 4.04 -15.21 14.21
CA ASP A 7 4.83 -14.06 14.61
C ASP A 7 5.93 -13.84 13.58
N CYS A 8 5.85 -12.74 12.84
CA CYS A 8 6.88 -12.37 11.89
C CYS A 8 8.07 -11.79 12.69
N PRO A 9 9.23 -12.45 12.73
CA PRO A 9 10.39 -11.91 13.41
C PRO A 9 10.89 -10.68 12.67
N LEU A 10 10.68 -9.51 13.26
CA LEU A 10 11.11 -8.23 12.75
C LEU A 10 12.42 -7.81 13.42
N ALA A 11 13.33 -7.25 12.65
CA ALA A 11 14.61 -6.72 13.12
C ALA A 11 14.82 -5.27 12.68
N CYS A 12 15.70 -4.56 13.36
CA CYS A 12 16.14 -3.25 12.91
C CYS A 12 16.97 -3.38 11.63
N PRO A 13 16.89 -2.39 10.70
CA PRO A 13 17.80 -2.30 9.57
C PRO A 13 19.26 -2.25 10.05
N SER A 14 20.15 -2.88 9.31
CA SER A 14 21.59 -2.78 9.57
C SER A 14 22.13 -1.39 9.19
N GLN A 15 23.31 -1.03 9.73
CA GLN A 15 23.97 0.21 9.33
C GLN A 15 24.22 0.27 7.81
N ALA A 16 24.55 -0.86 7.18
CA ALA A 16 24.74 -0.94 5.73
C ALA A 16 23.45 -0.62 4.94
N ASP A 17 22.28 -1.03 5.47
CA ASP A 17 20.99 -0.67 4.86
C ASP A 17 20.77 0.84 4.95
N LEU A 18 20.93 1.40 6.15
CA LEU A 18 20.76 2.84 6.39
C LEU A 18 21.67 3.68 5.50
N ASP A 19 22.94 3.30 5.39
CA ASP A 19 23.91 3.98 4.53
C ASP A 19 23.55 3.83 3.04
N SER A 20 22.96 2.72 2.65
CA SER A 20 22.45 2.50 1.29
C SER A 20 21.27 3.40 0.95
N PHE A 21 20.34 3.58 1.89
CA PHE A 21 19.21 4.51 1.73
C PHE A 21 19.68 5.97 1.69
N ARG A 22 20.59 6.37 2.59
CA ARG A 22 21.18 7.70 2.59
C ARG A 22 21.89 8.04 1.28
N ARG A 23 22.67 7.10 0.73
CA ARG A 23 23.32 7.28 -0.59
C ARG A 23 22.31 7.41 -1.73
N ALA A 24 21.12 6.86 -1.58
CA ALA A 24 20.01 7.02 -2.52
C ALA A 24 19.19 8.29 -2.28
N GLY A 25 19.59 9.14 -1.35
CA GLY A 25 18.93 10.42 -1.06
C GLY A 25 17.82 10.38 -0.01
N VAL A 26 17.57 9.21 0.59
CA VAL A 26 16.51 9.07 1.61
C VAL A 26 16.92 9.75 2.92
N ASP A 27 16.04 10.62 3.43
CA ASP A 27 16.17 11.22 4.75
C ASP A 27 16.02 10.16 5.86
N VAL A 28 16.85 10.24 6.89
CA VAL A 28 16.78 9.34 8.05
C VAL A 28 15.42 9.40 8.73
N LEU A 29 14.79 10.59 8.79
CA LEU A 29 13.45 10.73 9.36
C LEU A 29 12.41 9.94 8.58
N ALA A 30 12.51 9.86 7.26
CA ALA A 30 11.61 9.04 6.46
C ALA A 30 11.72 7.53 6.75
N MET A 31 12.83 7.08 7.30
CA MET A 31 13.01 5.69 7.74
C MET A 31 12.50 5.43 9.16
N ALA A 32 12.32 6.48 9.96
CA ALA A 32 11.98 6.38 11.39
C ALA A 32 10.53 6.78 11.72
N THR A 33 9.91 7.64 10.89
CA THR A 33 8.58 8.22 11.15
C THR A 33 7.60 7.96 10.00
N PRO A 34 6.28 7.81 10.24
CA PRO A 34 5.60 7.74 11.55
C PRO A 34 5.98 6.51 12.36
N ALA A 35 6.23 5.36 11.73
CA ALA A 35 6.75 4.15 12.36
C ALA A 35 8.11 3.76 11.77
N ALA A 36 9.01 3.24 12.60
CA ALA A 36 10.33 2.84 12.16
C ALA A 36 10.25 1.70 11.13
N MET A 37 10.97 1.87 10.01
CA MET A 37 11.17 0.80 9.04
C MET A 37 11.88 -0.39 9.71
N GLN A 38 11.39 -1.58 9.47
CA GLN A 38 11.94 -2.82 9.98
C GLN A 38 12.40 -3.73 8.86
N VAL A 39 12.99 -4.85 9.20
CA VAL A 39 13.45 -5.86 8.24
C VAL A 39 12.92 -7.22 8.64
N ALA A 40 12.46 -7.99 7.68
CA ALA A 40 12.07 -9.38 7.83
C ALA A 40 12.78 -10.26 6.80
N THR A 41 12.85 -11.54 7.08
CA THR A 41 13.29 -12.57 6.12
C THR A 41 12.10 -13.45 5.79
N GLY A 42 11.84 -13.66 4.51
CA GLY A 42 10.67 -14.41 4.07
C GLY A 42 10.53 -14.51 2.56
N ARG A 43 9.35 -14.94 2.15
CA ARG A 43 8.98 -15.12 0.75
C ARG A 43 7.53 -14.71 0.51
N ILE A 44 7.12 -14.61 -0.75
CA ILE A 44 5.71 -14.52 -1.12
C ILE A 44 5.16 -15.96 -1.18
N ALA A 45 4.13 -16.23 -0.41
CA ALA A 45 3.40 -17.48 -0.41
C ALA A 45 2.53 -17.62 -1.68
N HIS A 46 1.92 -18.79 -1.87
CA HIS A 46 1.08 -19.08 -3.04
C HIS A 46 -0.15 -18.16 -3.13
N ASP A 47 -0.67 -17.70 -2.01
CA ASP A 47 -1.79 -16.75 -1.93
C ASP A 47 -1.38 -15.28 -2.20
N GLY A 48 -0.09 -15.05 -2.47
CA GLY A 48 0.46 -13.73 -2.73
C GLY A 48 0.78 -12.90 -1.49
N LEU A 49 0.62 -13.47 -0.29
CA LEU A 49 0.93 -12.80 0.98
C LEU A 49 2.37 -13.09 1.42
N PHE A 50 2.87 -12.28 2.35
CA PHE A 50 4.17 -12.50 2.95
C PHE A 50 4.12 -13.66 3.94
N GLU A 51 5.05 -14.59 3.78
CA GLU A 51 5.29 -15.71 4.69
C GLU A 51 6.70 -15.60 5.27
N PRO A 52 6.86 -15.53 6.63
CA PRO A 52 8.17 -15.57 7.28
C PRO A 52 8.88 -16.87 6.95
N ASP A 53 10.14 -16.79 6.51
CA ASP A 53 11.00 -17.94 6.21
C ASP A 53 12.45 -17.56 6.46
N GLY A 54 13.09 -18.20 7.43
CA GLY A 54 14.48 -17.91 7.80
C GLY A 54 15.49 -18.13 6.68
N SER A 55 15.16 -18.94 5.67
CA SER A 55 15.96 -19.15 4.47
C SER A 55 15.54 -18.26 3.29
N GLY A 56 14.50 -17.45 3.49
CA GLY A 56 13.92 -16.58 2.48
C GLY A 56 14.77 -15.35 2.17
N GLN A 57 14.20 -14.47 1.37
CA GLN A 57 14.84 -13.22 0.99
C GLN A 57 14.62 -12.13 2.03
N ARG A 58 15.45 -11.10 2.00
CA ARG A 58 15.35 -9.93 2.86
C ARG A 58 14.32 -8.94 2.33
N TRP A 59 13.44 -8.44 3.21
CA TRP A 59 12.39 -7.48 2.94
C TRP A 59 12.45 -6.35 3.93
N PHE A 60 12.14 -5.13 3.47
CA PHE A 60 11.85 -3.99 4.35
C PHE A 60 10.37 -3.99 4.69
N ALA A 61 10.06 -3.79 5.97
CA ALA A 61 8.71 -3.89 6.51
C ALA A 61 8.25 -2.52 7.03
N PHE A 62 7.05 -2.15 6.66
CA PHE A 62 6.39 -0.93 7.08
C PHE A 62 5.04 -1.27 7.71
N ARG A 63 4.77 -0.68 8.86
CA ARG A 63 3.51 -0.87 9.56
C ARG A 63 2.45 0.08 9.01
N GLU A 64 1.29 -0.45 8.73
CA GLU A 64 0.08 0.28 8.35
C GLU A 64 -0.93 0.16 9.49
N GLU A 65 -1.00 1.18 10.35
CA GLU A 65 -1.74 1.11 11.61
C GLU A 65 -3.24 1.07 11.38
N ASP A 66 -3.77 1.84 10.43
CA ASP A 66 -5.20 1.90 10.10
C ASP A 66 -5.77 0.56 9.61
N ALA A 67 -4.95 -0.24 8.95
CA ALA A 67 -5.32 -1.58 8.47
C ALA A 67 -4.91 -2.71 9.43
N ASP A 68 -4.17 -2.39 10.50
CA ASP A 68 -3.50 -3.37 11.38
C ASP A 68 -2.80 -4.45 10.54
N ASP A 69 -1.96 -4.02 9.61
CA ASP A 69 -1.23 -4.87 8.66
C ASP A 69 0.22 -4.41 8.51
N MET A 70 1.01 -5.21 7.81
CA MET A 70 2.39 -4.89 7.44
C MET A 70 2.55 -4.98 5.93
N VAL A 71 3.21 -3.99 5.34
CA VAL A 71 3.66 -4.03 3.95
C VAL A 71 5.13 -4.41 3.91
N PHE A 72 5.46 -5.37 3.07
CA PHE A 72 6.82 -5.85 2.84
C PHE A 72 7.29 -5.45 1.44
N TRP A 73 8.44 -4.83 1.38
CA TRP A 73 9.08 -4.38 0.16
C TRP A 73 10.42 -5.05 -0.05
N GLN A 74 10.59 -5.68 -1.20
CA GLN A 74 11.86 -6.23 -1.64
C GLN A 74 12.55 -5.25 -2.60
N ARG A 75 13.49 -4.48 -2.09
CA ARG A 75 14.15 -3.40 -2.82
C ARG A 75 14.80 -3.83 -4.14
N GLN A 76 15.38 -5.03 -4.19
CA GLN A 76 16.10 -5.53 -5.37
C GLN A 76 15.18 -5.81 -6.56
N THR A 77 13.95 -6.22 -6.30
CA THR A 77 12.97 -6.60 -7.33
C THR A 77 11.81 -5.63 -7.46
N GLY A 78 11.70 -4.66 -6.56
CA GLY A 78 10.54 -3.75 -6.46
C GLY A 78 9.25 -4.42 -5.97
N ARG A 79 9.29 -5.70 -5.58
CA ARG A 79 8.10 -6.43 -5.17
C ARG A 79 7.53 -5.88 -3.86
N LEU A 80 6.21 -5.73 -3.85
CA LEU A 80 5.42 -5.37 -2.68
C LEU A 80 4.42 -6.48 -2.36
N THR A 81 4.28 -6.80 -1.08
CA THR A 81 3.24 -7.70 -0.56
C THR A 81 2.84 -7.27 0.84
N SER A 82 1.77 -7.82 1.37
CA SER A 82 1.36 -7.58 2.74
C SER A 82 1.25 -8.88 3.52
N CYS A 83 1.18 -8.75 4.82
CA CYS A 83 1.03 -9.89 5.70
C CYS A 83 -0.41 -10.46 5.69
N SER A 84 -1.48 -9.62 5.64
CA SER A 84 -2.88 -10.08 5.71
C SER A 84 -3.72 -9.78 4.50
N GLY A 85 -3.20 -9.01 3.58
CA GLY A 85 -3.97 -8.58 2.42
C GLY A 85 -5.05 -7.54 2.72
N ARG A 86 -5.06 -6.93 3.90
CA ARG A 86 -6.00 -5.88 4.26
C ARG A 86 -5.62 -4.52 3.70
N VAL A 87 -4.34 -4.26 3.58
CA VAL A 87 -3.79 -3.04 3.01
C VAL A 87 -3.78 -3.11 1.48
N PHE A 88 -4.05 -2.00 0.82
CA PHE A 88 -3.97 -1.90 -0.64
C PHE A 88 -2.80 -1.04 -1.14
N ALA A 89 -2.29 -0.16 -0.29
CA ALA A 89 -1.18 0.72 -0.59
C ALA A 89 -0.29 0.94 0.63
N LEU A 90 1.00 1.14 0.40
CA LEU A 90 1.95 1.60 1.40
C LEU A 90 1.67 3.08 1.68
N GLY A 91 1.56 3.48 2.95
CA GLY A 91 1.24 4.85 3.37
C GLY A 91 -0.24 5.21 3.22
N GLN A 92 -1.16 4.24 3.20
CA GLN A 92 -2.58 4.48 2.91
C GLN A 92 -3.29 5.31 3.98
N GLU A 93 -2.78 5.44 5.18
CA GLU A 93 -3.36 6.22 6.27
C GLU A 93 -3.54 7.70 5.91
N ILE A 94 -2.64 8.28 5.10
CA ILE A 94 -2.70 9.70 4.74
C ILE A 94 -3.86 10.06 3.80
N ILE A 95 -4.52 9.08 3.17
CA ILE A 95 -5.64 9.32 2.24
C ILE A 95 -6.78 10.09 2.92
N ASN A 96 -7.03 9.79 4.19
CA ASN A 96 -8.11 10.41 4.96
C ASN A 96 -7.64 11.61 5.79
N GLU A 97 -6.36 11.96 5.74
CA GLU A 97 -5.84 13.10 6.48
C GLU A 97 -6.16 14.42 5.77
N THR A 98 -6.80 15.34 6.49
CA THR A 98 -7.10 16.68 5.96
C THR A 98 -5.85 17.43 5.55
N ALA A 99 -4.71 17.20 6.23
CA ALA A 99 -3.44 17.83 5.94
C ALA A 99 -2.95 17.54 4.52
N THR A 100 -3.20 16.31 4.01
CA THR A 100 -2.82 15.88 2.65
C THR A 100 -3.37 16.78 1.55
N TYR A 101 -4.52 17.42 1.79
CA TYR A 101 -5.20 18.25 0.79
C TYR A 101 -5.16 19.74 1.12
N SER A 102 -4.49 20.12 2.20
CA SER A 102 -4.36 21.51 2.63
C SER A 102 -3.53 22.33 1.64
N PHE A 103 -3.78 23.64 1.56
CA PHE A 103 -3.04 24.56 0.70
C PHE A 103 -2.92 24.14 -0.77
N ASP A 104 -4.00 23.55 -1.30
CA ASP A 104 -4.07 23.03 -2.66
C ASP A 104 -3.12 21.85 -2.97
N CYS A 105 -2.62 21.17 -1.95
CA CYS A 105 -1.87 19.93 -2.09
C CYS A 105 -2.75 18.80 -2.64
N ALA A 106 -2.13 17.78 -3.19
CA ALA A 106 -2.75 16.60 -3.76
C ALA A 106 -2.16 15.34 -3.11
N LEU A 107 -2.94 14.26 -3.05
CA LEU A 107 -2.42 12.95 -2.69
C LEU A 107 -1.42 12.48 -3.76
N ASN A 108 -0.16 12.30 -3.37
CA ASN A 108 0.87 11.79 -4.27
C ASN A 108 0.78 10.26 -4.38
N ILE A 109 0.77 9.73 -5.62
CA ILE A 109 0.84 8.29 -5.88
C ILE A 109 2.15 7.99 -6.60
N PHE A 110 3.06 7.33 -5.91
CA PHE A 110 4.40 6.97 -6.40
C PHE A 110 4.40 5.59 -7.07
N ALA A 111 5.28 5.41 -8.03
CA ALA A 111 5.48 4.14 -8.71
C ALA A 111 6.37 3.17 -7.90
N ASP A 112 7.23 3.70 -7.04
CA ASP A 112 8.25 2.96 -6.32
C ASP A 112 8.34 3.44 -4.87
N PRO A 113 8.52 2.52 -3.89
CA PRO A 113 8.73 2.89 -2.50
C PRO A 113 9.97 3.75 -2.24
N MET A 114 10.97 3.73 -3.12
CA MET A 114 12.13 4.61 -2.99
C MET A 114 11.75 6.08 -3.19
N ASP A 115 10.95 6.38 -4.22
CA ASP A 115 10.45 7.73 -4.49
C ASP A 115 9.55 8.22 -3.34
N TRP A 116 8.72 7.33 -2.80
CA TRP A 116 7.89 7.60 -1.62
C TRP A 116 8.75 7.92 -0.38
N LEU A 117 9.83 7.18 -0.12
CA LEU A 117 10.76 7.48 0.96
C LEU A 117 11.50 8.81 0.74
N ASN A 118 11.93 9.10 -0.51
CA ASN A 118 12.56 10.37 -0.87
C ASN A 118 11.61 11.57 -0.67
N ALA A 119 10.31 11.35 -0.88
CA ALA A 119 9.26 12.32 -0.57
C ALA A 119 8.85 12.34 0.93
N ARG A 120 9.66 11.75 1.83
CA ARG A 120 9.38 11.67 3.27
C ARG A 120 8.05 11.00 3.61
N ARG A 121 7.65 10.02 2.82
CA ARG A 121 6.37 9.29 2.93
C ARG A 121 5.14 10.18 2.69
N ASP A 122 5.30 11.32 2.03
CA ASP A 122 4.19 12.20 1.65
C ASP A 122 3.48 11.69 0.39
N GLY A 123 2.68 10.64 0.55
CA GLY A 123 1.95 9.98 -0.52
C GLY A 123 1.81 8.48 -0.29
N ILE A 124 1.37 7.78 -1.32
CA ILE A 124 1.14 6.33 -1.27
C ILE A 124 1.85 5.60 -2.40
N VAL A 125 2.08 4.29 -2.21
CA VAL A 125 2.45 3.36 -3.28
C VAL A 125 1.41 2.25 -3.35
N VAL A 126 0.58 2.26 -4.38
CA VAL A 126 -0.44 1.22 -4.58
C VAL A 126 0.22 -0.10 -4.96
N MET A 127 -0.10 -1.16 -4.24
CA MET A 127 0.44 -2.49 -4.57
C MET A 127 -0.08 -2.97 -5.93
N PRO A 128 0.75 -3.55 -6.81
CA PRO A 128 0.39 -3.88 -8.20
C PRO A 128 -0.89 -4.71 -8.34
N ASN A 129 -1.11 -5.66 -7.43
CA ASN A 129 -2.27 -6.55 -7.43
C ASN A 129 -3.52 -5.95 -6.74
N ARG A 130 -3.43 -4.73 -6.19
CA ARG A 130 -4.50 -4.08 -5.42
C ARG A 130 -5.15 -2.91 -6.14
N TRP A 131 -4.73 -2.58 -7.35
CA TRP A 131 -5.31 -1.51 -8.14
C TRP A 131 -6.84 -1.61 -8.31
N PRO A 132 -7.46 -2.79 -8.51
CA PRO A 132 -8.91 -2.87 -8.56
C PRO A 132 -9.60 -2.41 -7.26
N ALA A 133 -8.99 -2.66 -6.10
CA ALA A 133 -9.50 -2.20 -4.80
C ALA A 133 -9.22 -0.71 -4.55
N ALA A 134 -8.26 -0.12 -5.26
CA ALA A 134 -7.90 1.29 -5.10
C ALA A 134 -9.02 2.23 -5.52
N PHE A 135 -9.90 1.82 -6.47
CA PHE A 135 -11.01 2.64 -6.94
C PHE A 135 -11.88 3.14 -5.79
N ASP A 136 -12.33 2.25 -4.90
CA ASP A 136 -13.23 2.61 -3.80
C ASP A 136 -12.59 3.55 -2.78
N ARG A 137 -11.27 3.55 -2.69
CA ARG A 137 -10.51 4.39 -1.76
C ARG A 137 -10.11 5.73 -2.35
N LEU A 138 -9.82 5.77 -3.65
CA LEU A 138 -9.25 6.95 -4.31
C LEU A 138 -10.29 7.81 -5.03
N ARG A 139 -11.47 7.28 -5.36
CA ARG A 139 -12.51 8.02 -6.08
C ARG A 139 -13.00 9.29 -5.38
N ASP A 140 -12.95 9.28 -4.05
CA ASP A 140 -13.43 10.40 -3.24
C ASP A 140 -12.30 11.37 -2.86
N CYS A 141 -11.06 11.10 -3.29
CA CYS A 141 -9.93 12.01 -3.07
C CYS A 141 -10.14 13.30 -3.88
N PRO A 142 -10.04 14.48 -3.25
CA PRO A 142 -10.27 15.76 -3.93
C PRO A 142 -9.30 16.00 -5.08
N ARG A 143 -8.04 15.62 -4.89
CA ARG A 143 -6.95 15.82 -5.86
C ARG A 143 -5.92 14.70 -5.74
N ILE A 144 -5.43 14.22 -6.88
CA ILE A 144 -4.40 13.18 -6.97
C ILE A 144 -3.30 13.66 -7.91
N ALA A 145 -2.06 13.56 -7.46
CA ALA A 145 -0.85 13.68 -8.28
C ALA A 145 -0.27 12.27 -8.46
N ILE A 146 -0.09 11.82 -9.69
CA ILE A 146 0.32 10.44 -9.98
C ILE A 146 1.58 10.41 -10.83
N ALA A 147 2.48 9.47 -10.54
CA ALA A 147 3.65 9.21 -11.37
C ALA A 147 3.22 8.86 -12.81
N GLU A 148 3.86 9.45 -13.81
CA GLU A 148 3.49 9.31 -15.23
C GLU A 148 3.43 7.84 -15.67
N SER A 149 4.36 7.01 -15.21
CA SER A 149 4.41 5.58 -15.50
C SER A 149 3.18 4.80 -15.03
N LEU A 150 2.47 5.29 -14.03
CA LEU A 150 1.25 4.68 -13.49
C LEU A 150 -0.03 5.12 -14.19
N LEU A 151 0.02 6.15 -15.02
CA LEU A 151 -1.17 6.73 -15.65
C LEU A 151 -2.01 5.73 -16.46
N PRO A 152 -1.41 4.80 -17.25
CA PRO A 152 -2.19 3.77 -17.95
C PRO A 152 -2.90 2.82 -16.98
N THR A 153 -2.24 2.43 -15.89
CA THR A 153 -2.80 1.54 -14.86
C THR A 153 -3.93 2.25 -14.10
N TYR A 154 -3.72 3.50 -13.71
CA TYR A 154 -4.73 4.34 -13.09
C TYR A 154 -5.97 4.44 -13.96
N ARG A 155 -5.85 4.85 -15.23
CA ARG A 155 -6.98 5.00 -16.15
C ARG A 155 -7.77 3.70 -16.32
N ARG A 156 -7.07 2.56 -16.39
CA ARG A 156 -7.72 1.25 -16.52
C ARG A 156 -8.59 0.90 -15.32
N ASN A 157 -8.12 1.17 -14.11
CA ASN A 157 -8.75 0.75 -12.87
C ASN A 157 -9.69 1.81 -12.28
N MET A 158 -9.48 3.11 -12.61
CA MET A 158 -10.30 4.22 -12.12
C MET A 158 -11.42 4.62 -13.07
N THR A 159 -11.62 3.89 -14.16
CA THR A 159 -12.82 4.04 -15.00
C THR A 159 -13.96 3.29 -14.32
N PRO A 160 -15.10 3.93 -14.03
CA PRO A 160 -16.27 3.26 -13.46
C PRO A 160 -16.65 2.07 -14.32
N GLY A 161 -16.84 0.92 -13.69
CA GLY A 161 -17.38 -0.25 -14.34
C GLY A 161 -18.76 0.08 -14.95
N ARG A 162 -19.15 -0.64 -16.00
CA ARG A 162 -20.50 -0.50 -16.56
C ARG A 162 -21.53 -0.75 -15.45
N MET A 163 -22.47 0.18 -15.28
CA MET A 163 -23.58 -0.03 -14.34
C MET A 163 -24.29 -1.34 -14.70
N PRO A 164 -24.57 -2.20 -13.73
CA PRO A 164 -25.36 -3.38 -14.01
C PRO A 164 -26.75 -3.00 -14.52
N GLU A 165 -27.31 -3.79 -15.42
CA GLU A 165 -28.69 -3.60 -15.85
C GLU A 165 -29.63 -3.79 -14.65
N LEU A 166 -30.48 -2.81 -14.40
CA LEU A 166 -31.41 -2.85 -13.29
C LEU A 166 -32.75 -3.46 -13.76
N TYR A 167 -33.12 -4.58 -13.20
CA TYR A 167 -34.43 -5.17 -13.42
C TYR A 167 -35.31 -4.92 -12.18
N ILE A 168 -36.49 -4.34 -12.41
CA ILE A 168 -37.49 -4.13 -11.37
C ILE A 168 -38.44 -5.32 -11.37
N THR A 169 -38.46 -6.08 -10.29
CA THR A 169 -39.46 -7.14 -10.07
C THR A 169 -40.71 -6.52 -9.45
N PRO A 170 -41.89 -6.63 -10.08
CA PRO A 170 -43.11 -6.08 -9.50
C PRO A 170 -43.44 -6.78 -8.18
N GLU A 171 -43.74 -5.97 -7.15
CA GLU A 171 -44.19 -6.49 -5.86
C GLU A 171 -45.53 -7.22 -6.05
N ARG A 172 -45.62 -8.47 -5.56
CA ARG A 172 -46.91 -9.15 -5.47
C ARG A 172 -47.79 -8.40 -4.48
N ARG A 173 -48.79 -7.67 -4.99
CA ARG A 173 -49.83 -7.15 -4.12
C ARG A 173 -50.55 -8.33 -3.53
N THR A 174 -50.37 -8.57 -2.24
CA THR A 174 -51.21 -9.48 -1.48
C THR A 174 -52.60 -8.82 -1.45
N ALA A 175 -53.54 -9.39 -2.17
CA ALA A 175 -54.96 -8.98 -2.07
C ALA A 175 -55.39 -9.25 -0.62
N ALA A 176 -55.87 -8.20 0.06
CA ALA A 176 -56.50 -8.28 1.35
C ALA A 176 -57.90 -8.93 1.24
#